data_49a33908ef04a90e6765eab5f3722a16
#
_entry.id   49a33908ef04a90e6765eab5f3722a16
#
_cell.length_a   1.000
_cell.length_b   1.000
_cell.length_c   1.000
_cell.angle_alpha   90.00
_cell.angle_beta   90.00
_cell.angle_gamma   90.00
#
_symmetry.space_group_name_H-M   'P 1'
#
loop_
_entity.id
_entity.type
_entity.pdbx_description
1 polymer ?
#
loop_
_entity_poly.entity_id
_entity_poly.type
_entity_poly.pdbx_seq_one_letter_code
_entity_poly.pdbx_strand_id
1 'polypeptide(L)'
;MIEKVHREHKLPKSARGDIKALMSIEERWFRRVTEDFLVMRRMILAHRILSKTHQQLLNKYRALSDAEREVLKPAISSIEKQMGEMAGMIAEEAGKRYPTYNRLVEALGVSDPSALEALAEVLLPEWRSWRRISNFFGLWRRDKKTYFHRSRTARHALERLTISLMGHKIRGDDLKEVLKTIWITLKAQEAGLTAPA
;
A
#
# COMPACT_ATOMS: atom_id res chain seq x y z
N MET A 1 16.40 -7.95 9.10
CA MET A 1 17.45 -7.36 9.99
C MET A 1 17.45 -8.04 11.37
N ILE A 2 16.35 -8.01 12.12
CA ILE A 2 16.26 -8.64 13.46
C ILE A 2 16.68 -10.12 13.47
N GLU A 3 16.22 -10.92 12.52
CA GLU A 3 16.64 -12.34 12.40
C GLU A 3 18.13 -12.53 12.13
N LYS A 4 18.78 -11.58 11.45
CA LYS A 4 20.22 -11.60 11.24
C LYS A 4 20.94 -11.35 12.56
N VAL A 5 20.52 -10.34 13.31
CA VAL A 5 21.06 -10.00 14.63
C VAL A 5 20.86 -11.14 15.63
N HIS A 6 19.68 -11.79 15.63
CA HIS A 6 19.44 -12.97 16.47
C HIS A 6 20.43 -14.10 16.18
N ARG A 7 20.75 -14.35 14.89
CA ARG A 7 21.73 -15.37 14.50
C ARG A 7 23.16 -14.98 14.89
N GLU A 8 23.54 -13.73 14.63
CA GLU A 8 24.90 -13.24 14.92
C GLU A 8 25.19 -13.21 16.41
N HIS A 9 24.23 -12.80 17.22
CA HIS A 9 24.36 -12.69 18.67
C HIS A 9 23.81 -13.89 19.46
N LYS A 10 23.41 -14.98 18.77
CA LYS A 10 22.83 -16.19 19.39
C LYS A 10 21.70 -15.89 20.39
N LEU A 11 20.87 -14.90 20.10
CA LEU A 11 19.78 -14.47 20.98
C LEU A 11 18.58 -15.43 20.86
N PRO A 12 17.89 -15.76 21.95
CA PRO A 12 16.70 -16.58 21.91
C PRO A 12 15.55 -15.84 21.18
N LYS A 13 14.71 -16.58 20.47
CA LYS A 13 13.46 -16.06 19.88
C LYS A 13 12.41 -15.84 20.98
N SER A 14 12.51 -14.70 21.63
CA SER A 14 11.62 -14.27 22.71
C SER A 14 11.50 -12.76 22.68
N ALA A 15 10.45 -12.20 23.28
CA ALA A 15 10.27 -10.75 23.38
C ALA A 15 11.50 -10.04 23.95
N ARG A 16 12.15 -10.63 24.97
CA ARG A 16 13.40 -10.10 25.55
C ARG A 16 14.58 -10.19 24.59
N GLY A 17 14.65 -11.28 23.80
CA GLY A 17 15.66 -11.45 22.75
C GLY A 17 15.45 -10.45 21.62
N ASP A 18 14.21 -10.21 21.20
CA ASP A 18 13.86 -9.23 20.18
C ASP A 18 14.20 -7.80 20.60
N ILE A 19 13.94 -7.43 21.87
CA ILE A 19 14.34 -6.13 22.43
C ILE A 19 15.87 -5.97 22.40
N LYS A 20 16.63 -6.98 22.86
CA LYS A 20 18.10 -6.93 22.82
C LYS A 20 18.62 -6.82 21.37
N ALA A 21 18.01 -7.55 20.44
CA ALA A 21 18.36 -7.47 19.01
C ALA A 21 18.08 -6.07 18.46
N LEU A 22 16.94 -5.45 18.80
CA LEU A 22 16.61 -4.09 18.39
C LEU A 22 17.59 -3.05 18.96
N MET A 23 17.96 -3.18 20.23
CA MET A 23 18.92 -2.26 20.88
C MET A 23 20.33 -2.35 20.32
N SER A 24 20.71 -3.48 19.70
CA SER A 24 22.02 -3.64 19.05
C SER A 24 22.06 -3.13 17.61
N ILE A 25 20.94 -2.72 17.05
CA ILE A 25 20.88 -2.16 15.70
C ILE A 25 21.25 -0.68 15.75
N GLU A 26 22.22 -0.26 14.96
CA GLU A 26 22.63 1.14 14.87
C GLU A 26 21.46 2.05 14.41
N GLU A 27 21.35 3.25 14.99
CA GLU A 27 20.27 4.21 14.75
C GLU A 27 20.08 4.53 13.25
N ARG A 28 21.16 4.57 12.48
CA ARG A 28 21.12 4.79 11.01
C ARG A 28 20.25 3.81 10.24
N TRP A 29 19.93 2.64 10.82
CA TRP A 29 19.08 1.62 10.21
C TRP A 29 17.61 1.77 10.56
N PHE A 30 17.29 2.64 11.53
CA PHE A 30 15.91 2.98 11.85
C PHE A 30 15.42 4.13 10.98
N ARG A 31 14.17 4.03 10.63
CA ARG A 31 13.46 5.12 9.94
C ARG A 31 12.77 5.97 10.99
N ARG A 32 12.94 7.28 10.92
CA ARG A 32 12.05 8.19 11.65
C ARG A 32 10.63 8.02 11.12
N VAL A 33 9.70 7.77 12.03
CA VAL A 33 8.29 7.60 11.74
C VAL A 33 7.61 8.90 12.14
N THR A 34 6.98 9.57 11.15
CA THR A 34 6.18 10.77 11.39
C THR A 34 4.79 10.40 11.92
N GLU A 35 4.13 11.33 12.60
CA GLU A 35 2.75 11.16 13.04
C GLU A 35 1.82 10.91 11.84
N ASP A 36 2.00 11.67 10.75
CA ASP A 36 1.23 11.51 9.52
C ASP A 36 1.32 10.08 8.96
N PHE A 37 2.53 9.53 8.92
CA PHE A 37 2.71 8.14 8.51
C PHE A 37 1.97 7.16 9.42
N LEU A 38 1.99 7.38 10.74
CA LEU A 38 1.29 6.49 11.69
C LEU A 38 -0.23 6.57 11.53
N VAL A 39 -0.76 7.77 11.38
CA VAL A 39 -2.20 7.98 11.15
C VAL A 39 -2.63 7.28 9.88
N MET A 40 -2.01 7.58 8.75
CA MET A 40 -2.33 6.97 7.46
C MET A 40 -2.18 5.45 7.49
N ARG A 41 -1.11 4.94 8.09
CA ARG A 41 -0.91 3.50 8.23
C ARG A 41 -2.03 2.82 9.02
N ARG A 42 -2.51 3.43 10.11
CA ARG A 42 -3.62 2.88 10.93
C ARG A 42 -4.91 2.83 10.12
N MET A 43 -5.25 3.90 9.42
CA MET A 43 -6.45 3.96 8.58
C MET A 43 -6.42 2.92 7.47
N ILE A 44 -5.31 2.81 6.74
CA ILE A 44 -5.12 1.81 5.69
C ILE A 44 -5.17 0.38 6.26
N LEU A 45 -4.61 0.13 7.43
CA LEU A 45 -4.73 -1.18 8.09
C LEU A 45 -6.18 -1.52 8.44
N ALA A 46 -6.96 -0.56 8.94
CA ALA A 46 -8.37 -0.75 9.23
C ALA A 46 -9.16 -1.08 7.95
N HIS A 47 -8.96 -0.33 6.86
CA HIS A 47 -9.55 -0.61 5.56
C HIS A 47 -9.18 -2.02 5.04
N ARG A 48 -7.94 -2.45 5.19
CA ARG A 48 -7.50 -3.81 4.81
C ARG A 48 -8.20 -4.90 5.62
N ILE A 49 -8.46 -4.67 6.91
CA ILE A 49 -9.21 -5.61 7.75
C ILE A 49 -10.63 -5.77 7.20
N LEU A 50 -11.32 -4.66 6.89
CA LEU A 50 -12.64 -4.69 6.27
C LEU A 50 -12.62 -5.42 4.92
N SER A 51 -11.66 -5.10 4.05
CA SER A 51 -11.50 -5.74 2.75
C SER A 51 -11.26 -7.26 2.87
N LYS A 52 -10.45 -7.69 3.85
CA LYS A 52 -10.25 -9.12 4.13
C LYS A 52 -11.53 -9.79 4.62
N THR A 53 -12.27 -9.15 5.51
CA THR A 53 -13.54 -9.67 6.03
C THR A 53 -14.58 -9.78 4.92
N HIS A 54 -14.68 -8.75 4.06
CA HIS A 54 -15.52 -8.77 2.87
C HIS A 54 -15.20 -9.96 1.96
N GLN A 55 -13.93 -10.16 1.63
CA GLN A 55 -13.52 -11.29 0.80
C GLN A 55 -13.84 -12.64 1.42
N GLN A 56 -13.70 -12.78 2.75
CA GLN A 56 -14.06 -14.00 3.47
C GLN A 56 -15.57 -14.25 3.41
N LEU A 57 -16.40 -13.21 3.57
CA LEU A 57 -17.85 -13.31 3.43
C LEU A 57 -18.28 -13.66 2.01
N LEU A 58 -17.67 -13.04 0.99
CA LEU A 58 -17.93 -13.38 -0.41
C LEU A 58 -17.60 -14.84 -0.73
N ASN A 59 -16.49 -15.36 -0.19
CA ASN A 59 -16.12 -16.75 -0.37
C ASN A 59 -17.14 -17.70 0.27
N LYS A 60 -17.64 -17.37 1.47
CA LYS A 60 -18.73 -18.12 2.12
C LYS A 60 -20.03 -18.02 1.31
N TYR A 61 -20.42 -16.82 0.91
CA TYR A 61 -21.60 -16.54 0.11
C TYR A 61 -21.70 -17.42 -1.14
N ARG A 62 -20.58 -17.65 -1.83
CA ARG A 62 -20.52 -18.50 -3.03
C ARG A 62 -20.85 -19.97 -2.75
N ALA A 63 -20.61 -20.44 -1.54
CA ALA A 63 -20.83 -21.83 -1.11
C ALA A 63 -22.24 -22.08 -0.52
N LEU A 64 -23.04 -21.03 -0.32
CA LEU A 64 -24.36 -21.11 0.31
C LEU A 64 -25.47 -21.36 -0.71
N SER A 65 -26.59 -21.94 -0.23
CA SER A 65 -27.87 -22.02 -0.96
C SER A 65 -28.48 -20.61 -1.13
N ASP A 66 -29.44 -20.48 -2.05
CA ASP A 66 -30.04 -19.17 -2.35
C ASP A 66 -30.76 -18.56 -1.12
N ALA A 67 -31.42 -19.37 -0.31
CA ALA A 67 -32.07 -18.89 0.91
C ALA A 67 -31.06 -18.35 1.95
N GLU A 68 -29.94 -19.03 2.12
CA GLU A 68 -28.86 -18.58 3.02
C GLU A 68 -28.12 -17.35 2.49
N ARG A 69 -28.01 -17.21 1.16
CA ARG A 69 -27.44 -16.02 0.50
C ARG A 69 -28.23 -14.76 0.82
N GLU A 70 -29.56 -14.84 0.84
CA GLU A 70 -30.42 -13.69 1.18
C GLU A 70 -30.18 -13.18 2.60
N VAL A 71 -29.88 -14.08 3.55
CA VAL A 71 -29.54 -13.70 4.93
C VAL A 71 -28.17 -12.99 5.00
N LEU A 72 -27.22 -13.37 4.13
CA LEU A 72 -25.85 -12.81 4.17
C LEU A 72 -25.68 -11.50 3.38
N LYS A 73 -26.52 -11.25 2.39
CA LYS A 73 -26.49 -10.03 1.54
C LYS A 73 -26.41 -8.73 2.33
N PRO A 74 -27.26 -8.48 3.35
CA PRO A 74 -27.21 -7.23 4.10
C PRO A 74 -25.85 -6.98 4.79
N ALA A 75 -25.23 -8.05 5.30
CA ALA A 75 -23.92 -7.96 5.95
C ALA A 75 -22.82 -7.60 4.94
N ILE A 76 -22.84 -8.22 3.76
CA ILE A 76 -21.89 -7.92 2.67
C ILE A 76 -22.05 -6.46 2.25
N SER A 77 -23.29 -6.00 1.97
CA SER A 77 -23.58 -4.65 1.54
C SER A 77 -23.19 -3.61 2.60
N SER A 78 -23.40 -3.92 3.89
CA SER A 78 -22.95 -3.05 4.99
C SER A 78 -21.44 -2.88 5.02
N ILE A 79 -20.68 -3.96 4.81
CA ILE A 79 -19.20 -3.89 4.77
C ILE A 79 -18.72 -3.13 3.54
N GLU A 80 -19.34 -3.34 2.37
CA GLU A 80 -19.02 -2.58 1.14
C GLU A 80 -19.22 -1.08 1.35
N LYS A 81 -20.31 -0.68 1.96
CA LYS A 81 -20.57 0.70 2.32
C LYS A 81 -19.50 1.27 3.26
N GLN A 82 -19.19 0.55 4.34
CA GLN A 82 -18.14 0.97 5.29
C GLN A 82 -16.74 1.06 4.64
N MET A 83 -16.43 0.16 3.71
CA MET A 83 -15.18 0.23 2.95
C MET A 83 -15.12 1.48 2.08
N GLY A 84 -16.22 1.83 1.39
CA GLY A 84 -16.31 3.06 0.59
C GLY A 84 -16.16 4.32 1.44
N GLU A 85 -16.87 4.40 2.58
CA GLU A 85 -16.76 5.51 3.52
C GLU A 85 -15.33 5.65 4.05
N MET A 86 -14.70 4.55 4.46
CA MET A 86 -13.32 4.57 4.95
C MET A 86 -12.31 4.93 3.85
N ALA A 87 -12.51 4.49 2.62
CA ALA A 87 -11.67 4.88 1.49
C ALA A 87 -11.74 6.41 1.23
N GLY A 88 -12.94 6.99 1.32
CA GLY A 88 -13.13 8.45 1.27
C GLY A 88 -12.40 9.19 2.39
N MET A 89 -12.50 8.70 3.63
CA MET A 89 -11.77 9.29 4.76
C MET A 89 -10.24 9.19 4.58
N ILE A 90 -9.73 8.08 4.05
CA ILE A 90 -8.31 7.91 3.75
C ILE A 90 -7.85 8.91 2.70
N ALA A 91 -8.63 9.10 1.63
CA ALA A 91 -8.34 10.06 0.57
C ALA A 91 -8.30 11.50 1.11
N GLU A 92 -9.28 11.89 1.92
CA GLU A 92 -9.35 13.21 2.56
C GLU A 92 -8.13 13.47 3.46
N GLU A 93 -7.80 12.52 4.33
CA GLU A 93 -6.63 12.63 5.22
C GLU A 93 -5.30 12.62 4.44
N ALA A 94 -5.20 11.84 3.37
CA ALA A 94 -4.04 11.84 2.49
C ALA A 94 -3.86 13.22 1.81
N GLY A 95 -4.95 13.82 1.34
CA GLY A 95 -4.93 15.17 0.76
C GLY A 95 -4.48 16.26 1.72
N LYS A 96 -4.80 16.13 3.03
CA LYS A 96 -4.37 17.06 4.07
C LYS A 96 -2.90 16.89 4.46
N ARG A 97 -2.42 15.64 4.53
CA ARG A 97 -1.10 15.29 5.08
C ARG A 97 0.01 15.19 4.05
N TYR A 98 -0.33 14.89 2.81
CA TYR A 98 0.63 14.75 1.72
C TYR A 98 0.37 15.80 0.63
N PRO A 99 1.14 16.89 0.57
CA PRO A 99 0.91 17.97 -0.42
C PRO A 99 0.91 17.51 -1.87
N THR A 100 1.61 16.41 -2.16
CA THR A 100 1.67 15.79 -3.49
C THR A 100 0.48 14.94 -3.86
N TYR A 101 -0.33 14.53 -2.87
CA TYR A 101 -1.44 13.59 -3.10
C TYR A 101 -2.46 14.14 -4.11
N ASN A 102 -2.95 15.35 -3.87
CA ASN A 102 -3.97 15.98 -4.73
C ASN A 102 -3.46 16.18 -6.17
N ARG A 103 -2.20 16.58 -6.34
CA ARG A 103 -1.58 16.69 -7.67
C ARG A 103 -1.50 15.34 -8.39
N LEU A 104 -1.22 14.27 -7.66
CA LEU A 104 -1.20 12.93 -8.23
C LEU A 104 -2.60 12.44 -8.60
N VAL A 105 -3.61 12.78 -7.79
CA VAL A 105 -5.02 12.51 -8.12
C VAL A 105 -5.38 13.17 -9.44
N GLU A 106 -5.03 14.45 -9.63
CA GLU A 106 -5.26 15.19 -10.87
C GLU A 106 -4.46 14.61 -12.04
N ALA A 107 -3.15 14.40 -11.86
CA ALA A 107 -2.26 13.91 -12.91
C ALA A 107 -2.61 12.49 -13.39
N LEU A 108 -3.16 11.65 -12.52
CA LEU A 108 -3.59 10.28 -12.84
C LEU A 108 -5.08 10.20 -13.23
N GLY A 109 -5.86 11.28 -13.04
CA GLY A 109 -7.31 11.28 -13.32
C GLY A 109 -8.09 10.34 -12.41
N VAL A 110 -7.64 10.11 -11.17
CA VAL A 110 -8.26 9.16 -10.22
C VAL A 110 -9.49 9.80 -9.57
N SER A 111 -10.65 9.14 -9.66
CA SER A 111 -11.90 9.61 -9.02
C SER A 111 -12.59 8.54 -8.16
N ASP A 112 -12.30 7.27 -8.39
CA ASP A 112 -12.89 6.15 -7.65
C ASP A 112 -12.31 6.07 -6.22
N PRO A 113 -13.16 5.96 -5.16
CA PRO A 113 -12.70 5.91 -3.77
C PRO A 113 -11.68 4.81 -3.49
N SER A 114 -11.83 3.62 -4.09
CA SER A 114 -10.90 2.51 -3.93
C SER A 114 -9.54 2.80 -4.55
N ALA A 115 -9.51 3.50 -5.69
CA ALA A 115 -8.28 3.94 -6.34
C ALA A 115 -7.60 5.08 -5.58
N LEU A 116 -8.36 6.00 -5.02
CA LEU A 116 -7.86 7.08 -4.15
C LEU A 116 -7.20 6.50 -2.89
N GLU A 117 -7.84 5.53 -2.23
CA GLU A 117 -7.25 4.81 -1.09
C GLU A 117 -5.98 4.05 -1.51
N ALA A 118 -6.00 3.37 -2.66
CA ALA A 118 -4.85 2.64 -3.17
C ALA A 118 -3.68 3.58 -3.48
N LEU A 119 -3.92 4.77 -4.02
CA LEU A 119 -2.90 5.80 -4.22
C LEU A 119 -2.29 6.26 -2.89
N ALA A 120 -3.11 6.52 -1.87
CA ALA A 120 -2.64 6.87 -0.53
C ALA A 120 -1.72 5.78 0.05
N GLU A 121 -2.08 4.50 -0.13
CA GLU A 121 -1.27 3.36 0.29
C GLU A 121 0.06 3.28 -0.49
N VAL A 122 0.04 3.52 -1.80
CA VAL A 122 1.23 3.54 -2.65
C VAL A 122 2.21 4.64 -2.23
N LEU A 123 1.73 5.76 -1.70
CA LEU A 123 2.56 6.87 -1.23
C LEU A 123 3.21 6.68 0.13
N LEU A 124 2.79 5.69 0.93
CA LEU A 124 3.38 5.44 2.26
C LEU A 124 4.89 5.15 2.28
N PRO A 125 5.49 4.45 1.28
CA PRO A 125 6.93 4.23 1.25
C PRO A 125 7.72 5.53 1.00
N GLU A 126 8.96 5.58 1.47
CA GLU A 126 9.87 6.67 1.12
C GLU A 126 10.34 6.57 -0.34
N TRP A 127 10.10 7.64 -1.11
CA TRP A 127 10.40 7.73 -2.53
C TRP A 127 11.80 8.35 -2.79
N ARG A 128 12.84 7.73 -2.22
CA ARG A 128 14.22 8.26 -2.30
C ARG A 128 14.91 8.03 -3.64
N SER A 129 14.70 6.87 -4.28
CA SER A 129 15.30 6.57 -5.58
C SER A 129 14.44 5.60 -6.37
N TRP A 130 14.42 5.75 -7.70
CA TRP A 130 13.69 4.87 -8.62
C TRP A 130 14.00 3.38 -8.40
N ARG A 131 15.29 3.05 -8.25
CA ARG A 131 15.69 1.66 -8.03
C ARG A 131 15.12 1.07 -6.74
N ARG A 132 15.14 1.85 -5.64
CA ARG A 132 14.61 1.37 -4.35
C ARG A 132 13.10 1.18 -4.41
N ILE A 133 12.38 2.14 -5.00
CA ILE A 133 10.92 2.07 -5.08
C ILE A 133 10.47 0.98 -6.05
N SER A 134 11.11 0.82 -7.20
CA SER A 134 10.83 -0.27 -8.13
C SER A 134 11.07 -1.65 -7.52
N ASN A 135 12.13 -1.79 -6.72
CA ASN A 135 12.38 -3.02 -5.95
C ASN A 135 11.31 -3.28 -4.89
N PHE A 136 10.89 -2.22 -4.17
CA PHE A 136 9.87 -2.33 -3.14
C PHE A 136 8.53 -2.83 -3.70
N PHE A 137 8.14 -2.37 -4.89
CA PHE A 137 6.96 -2.85 -5.61
C PHE A 137 7.21 -4.15 -6.40
N GLY A 138 8.42 -4.68 -6.39
CA GLY A 138 8.79 -5.93 -7.08
C GLY A 138 8.78 -5.81 -8.60
N LEU A 139 9.06 -4.60 -9.13
CA LEU A 139 9.12 -4.31 -10.58
C LEU A 139 10.54 -4.30 -11.15
N TRP A 140 11.55 -4.30 -10.31
CA TRP A 140 12.94 -4.37 -10.70
C TRP A 140 13.45 -5.81 -10.61
N ARG A 141 13.88 -6.38 -11.75
CA ARG A 141 14.57 -7.67 -11.78
C ARG A 141 16.01 -7.45 -12.22
N ARG A 142 16.97 -7.84 -11.42
CA ARG A 142 18.38 -7.90 -11.82
C ARG A 142 18.73 -9.28 -12.40
N ASP A 143 18.16 -10.34 -11.82
CA ASP A 143 18.31 -11.72 -12.27
C ASP A 143 17.06 -12.53 -11.94
N LYS A 144 16.80 -13.62 -12.67
CA LYS A 144 15.65 -14.51 -12.45
C LYS A 144 15.61 -15.15 -11.03
N LYS A 145 16.71 -15.10 -10.29
CA LYS A 145 16.88 -15.75 -8.98
C LYS A 145 16.84 -14.81 -7.76
N THR A 146 17.01 -13.50 -7.93
CA THR A 146 17.06 -12.55 -6.81
C THR A 146 15.69 -11.91 -6.58
N TYR A 147 14.89 -12.54 -5.75
CA TYR A 147 13.70 -11.91 -5.18
C TYR A 147 14.14 -11.03 -4.02
N PHE A 148 14.38 -9.75 -4.26
CA PHE A 148 14.48 -8.78 -3.18
C PHE A 148 13.11 -8.65 -2.48
N HIS A 149 13.14 -8.35 -1.18
CA HIS A 149 12.00 -8.20 -0.31
C HIS A 149 10.97 -7.21 -0.88
N ARG A 150 10.09 -7.72 -1.75
CA ARG A 150 8.96 -6.94 -2.23
C ARG A 150 7.89 -6.87 -1.15
N SER A 151 7.31 -5.71 -0.95
CA SER A 151 6.09 -5.61 -0.18
C SER A 151 4.92 -6.12 -1.02
N ARG A 152 4.38 -7.28 -0.65
CA ARG A 152 3.19 -7.83 -1.31
C ARG A 152 2.00 -6.87 -1.21
N THR A 153 1.80 -6.27 -0.05
CA THR A 153 0.71 -5.34 0.20
C THR A 153 0.83 -4.07 -0.63
N ALA A 154 2.00 -3.44 -0.68
CA ALA A 154 2.22 -2.27 -1.52
C ALA A 154 2.04 -2.60 -3.01
N ARG A 155 2.51 -3.77 -3.46
CA ARG A 155 2.28 -4.22 -4.83
C ARG A 155 0.80 -4.39 -5.13
N HIS A 156 0.01 -4.99 -4.23
CA HIS A 156 -1.45 -5.09 -4.37
C HIS A 156 -2.14 -3.73 -4.46
N ALA A 157 -1.68 -2.73 -3.68
CA ALA A 157 -2.21 -1.38 -3.80
C ALA A 157 -1.93 -0.78 -5.18
N LEU A 158 -0.70 -0.92 -5.69
CA LEU A 158 -0.34 -0.49 -7.03
C LEU A 158 -1.15 -1.24 -8.11
N GLU A 159 -1.40 -2.53 -7.95
CA GLU A 159 -2.23 -3.33 -8.85
C GLU A 159 -3.68 -2.82 -8.87
N ARG A 160 -4.29 -2.55 -7.71
CA ARG A 160 -5.64 -1.98 -7.61
C ARG A 160 -5.73 -0.61 -8.29
N LEU A 161 -4.77 0.27 -8.00
CA LEU A 161 -4.69 1.58 -8.65
C LEU A 161 -4.57 1.45 -10.16
N THR A 162 -3.69 0.59 -10.65
CA THR A 162 -3.48 0.39 -12.10
C THR A 162 -4.72 -0.19 -12.78
N ILE A 163 -5.42 -1.15 -12.14
CA ILE A 163 -6.68 -1.70 -12.68
C ILE A 163 -7.73 -0.59 -12.82
N SER A 164 -7.88 0.26 -11.82
CA SER A 164 -8.83 1.37 -11.87
C SER A 164 -8.51 2.38 -12.97
N LEU A 165 -7.22 2.65 -13.22
CA LEU A 165 -6.78 3.59 -14.27
C LEU A 165 -6.93 3.01 -15.68
N MET A 166 -6.61 1.74 -15.86
CA MET A 166 -6.51 1.11 -17.19
C MET A 166 -7.81 0.41 -17.60
N GLY A 167 -8.70 0.07 -16.68
CA GLY A 167 -9.98 -0.59 -16.95
C GLY A 167 -9.88 -2.02 -17.50
N HIS A 168 -8.70 -2.64 -17.50
CA HIS A 168 -8.45 -3.97 -18.04
C HIS A 168 -7.48 -4.82 -17.21
N LYS A 169 -7.27 -6.06 -17.61
CA LYS A 169 -6.30 -6.96 -16.96
C LYS A 169 -4.88 -6.42 -17.13
N ILE A 170 -4.25 -6.09 -16.02
CA ILE A 170 -2.93 -5.45 -15.96
C ILE A 170 -1.79 -6.40 -16.36
N ARG A 171 -0.76 -5.80 -16.99
CA ARG A 171 0.54 -6.41 -17.28
C ARG A 171 1.62 -5.77 -16.39
N GLY A 172 2.80 -6.39 -16.33
CA GLY A 172 3.92 -5.84 -15.54
C GLY A 172 4.42 -4.48 -16.01
N ASP A 173 4.23 -4.15 -17.29
CA ASP A 173 4.63 -2.86 -17.87
C ASP A 173 3.65 -1.75 -17.51
N ASP A 174 2.35 -2.03 -17.41
CA ASP A 174 1.32 -1.08 -16.95
C ASP A 174 1.64 -0.60 -15.52
N LEU A 175 2.02 -1.54 -14.65
CA LEU A 175 2.45 -1.21 -13.27
C LEU A 175 3.68 -0.31 -13.24
N LYS A 176 4.65 -0.53 -14.15
CA LYS A 176 5.85 0.31 -14.25
C LYS A 176 5.51 1.71 -14.75
N GLU A 177 4.60 1.81 -15.70
CA GLU A 177 4.14 3.07 -16.26
C GLU A 177 3.46 3.94 -15.18
N VAL A 178 2.47 3.39 -14.48
CA VAL A 178 1.81 4.09 -13.37
C VAL A 178 2.83 4.49 -12.29
N LEU A 179 3.71 3.56 -11.89
CA LEU A 179 4.74 3.87 -10.90
C LEU A 179 5.71 4.95 -11.38
N LYS A 180 6.05 4.97 -12.66
CA LYS A 180 6.93 5.98 -13.28
C LYS A 180 6.26 7.35 -13.31
N THR A 181 4.97 7.41 -13.63
CA THR A 181 4.19 8.65 -13.59
C THR A 181 4.19 9.23 -12.18
N ILE A 182 3.88 8.41 -11.16
CA ILE A 182 3.95 8.83 -9.76
C ILE A 182 5.36 9.36 -9.42
N TRP A 183 6.40 8.63 -9.80
CA TRP A 183 7.79 9.02 -9.54
C TRP A 183 8.15 10.36 -10.16
N ILE A 184 7.78 10.58 -11.43
CA ILE A 184 8.09 11.83 -12.15
C ILE A 184 7.37 13.01 -11.48
N THR A 185 6.08 12.86 -11.15
CA THR A 185 5.29 13.90 -10.48
C THR A 185 5.89 14.28 -9.12
N LEU A 186 6.31 13.28 -8.32
CA LEU A 186 6.97 13.51 -7.03
C LEU A 186 8.30 14.26 -7.21
N LYS A 187 9.11 13.91 -8.21
CA LYS A 187 10.41 14.55 -8.47
C LYS A 187 10.28 15.94 -9.04
N ALA A 188 9.31 16.19 -9.92
CA ALA A 188 9.01 17.53 -10.43
C ALA A 188 8.66 18.49 -9.28
N GLN A 189 7.92 18.03 -8.29
CA GLN A 189 7.59 18.83 -7.12
C GLN A 189 8.80 19.11 -6.22
N GLU A 190 9.67 18.13 -5.96
CA GLU A 190 10.90 18.34 -5.20
C GLU A 190 11.82 19.39 -5.88
N ALA A 191 11.79 19.46 -7.21
CA ALA A 191 12.56 20.43 -8.01
C ALA A 191 11.87 21.80 -8.16
N GLY A 192 10.68 22.01 -7.59
CA GLY A 192 9.89 23.24 -7.76
C GLY A 192 9.35 23.46 -9.18
N LEU A 193 9.37 22.41 -10.02
CA LEU A 193 8.87 22.44 -11.38
C LEU A 193 7.38 22.12 -11.39
N THR A 194 6.59 22.90 -12.13
CA THR A 194 5.21 22.51 -12.46
C THR A 194 5.24 21.24 -13.30
N ALA A 195 4.39 20.25 -12.94
CA ALA A 195 4.28 19.03 -13.73
C ALA A 195 3.93 19.38 -15.19
N PRO A 196 4.53 18.69 -16.18
CA PRO A 196 4.09 18.84 -17.57
C PRO A 196 2.62 18.42 -17.68
N ALA A 197 1.85 19.28 -18.38
CA ALA A 197 0.44 19.04 -18.70
C ALA A 197 0.27 17.81 -19.61
#